data_f6b85c07ec0fa829538f7fb519d80b3f
#
_entry.id   f6b85c07ec0fa829538f7fb519d80b3f
#
_cell.length_a   1.000
_cell.length_b   1.000
_cell.length_c   1.000
_cell.angle_alpha   90.00
_cell.angle_beta   90.00
_cell.angle_gamma   90.00
#
_symmetry.space_group_name_H-M   'P 1'
#
loop_
_entity.id
_entity.type
_entity.pdbx_description
1 polymer ?
#
loop_
_entity_poly.entity_id
_entity_poly.type
_entity_poly.pdbx_seq_one_letter_code
_entity_poly.pdbx_strand_id
1 'polypeptide(L)'
;MLFRSADRVGFLHALATLPRHPESVPINALVPIEGTVLGDLLKDVPSARIDDIEFVRTVAVARIVMPLSIVRLSAGRESMSESTQALCFLAGANSIFTGDRLLTTGNAGEDADAALFAKLGLTALRHEERVHAAPVQVAAE
;
A
#
# COMPACT_ATOMS: atom_id res chain seq x y z
N MET A 1 1.13 16.80 -2.81
CA MET A 1 -0.19 17.18 -2.29
C MET A 1 -0.37 16.55 -0.94
N LEU A 2 -0.46 17.37 0.07
CA LEU A 2 -0.70 16.94 1.43
C LEU A 2 -2.17 16.56 1.55
N PHE A 3 -2.50 15.32 1.24
CA PHE A 3 -3.85 14.83 1.46
C PHE A 3 -4.12 14.84 2.96
N ARG A 4 -5.04 15.67 3.38
CA ARG A 4 -5.61 15.61 4.73
C ARG A 4 -6.33 14.27 4.90
N SER A 5 -6.55 13.85 6.14
CA SER A 5 -7.29 12.60 6.40
C SER A 5 -8.65 12.58 5.69
N ALA A 6 -9.35 13.73 5.64
CA ALA A 6 -10.62 13.86 4.92
C ALA A 6 -10.48 13.59 3.39
N ASP A 7 -9.40 14.05 2.76
CA ASP A 7 -9.17 13.82 1.33
C ASP A 7 -8.93 12.35 1.03
N ARG A 8 -8.16 11.65 1.90
CA ARG A 8 -7.94 10.20 1.79
C ARG A 8 -9.24 9.41 1.94
N VAL A 9 -10.06 9.79 2.93
CA VAL A 9 -11.38 9.18 3.14
C VAL A 9 -12.27 9.40 1.92
N GLY A 10 -12.34 10.63 1.40
CA GLY A 10 -13.10 10.95 0.19
C GLY A 10 -12.65 10.14 -1.03
N PHE A 11 -11.33 9.96 -1.21
CA PHE A 11 -10.80 9.17 -2.30
C PHE A 11 -11.15 7.67 -2.17
N LEU A 12 -10.97 7.08 -0.98
CA LEU A 12 -11.33 5.69 -0.74
C LEU A 12 -12.83 5.47 -0.88
N HIS A 13 -13.65 6.41 -0.40
CA HIS A 13 -15.10 6.37 -0.58
C HIS A 13 -15.47 6.40 -2.06
N ALA A 14 -14.87 7.27 -2.86
CA ALA A 14 -15.11 7.34 -4.29
C ALA A 14 -14.78 6.01 -5.00
N LEU A 15 -13.69 5.35 -4.64
CA LEU A 15 -13.34 4.03 -5.19
C LEU A 15 -14.31 2.93 -4.73
N ALA A 16 -14.70 2.96 -3.46
CA ALA A 16 -15.60 1.95 -2.88
C ALA A 16 -17.05 2.08 -3.37
N THR A 17 -17.45 3.24 -3.88
CA THR A 17 -18.80 3.47 -4.44
C THR A 17 -18.88 3.26 -5.94
N LEU A 18 -17.80 2.84 -6.59
CA LEU A 18 -17.86 2.43 -8.00
C LEU A 18 -18.78 1.20 -8.16
N PRO A 19 -19.48 1.07 -9.30
CA PRO A 19 -20.34 -0.10 -9.58
C PRO A 19 -19.60 -1.44 -9.46
N ARG A 20 -18.30 -1.42 -9.68
CA ARG A 20 -17.38 -2.55 -9.46
C ARG A 20 -16.12 -2.00 -8.80
N HIS A 21 -15.72 -2.61 -7.69
CA HIS A 21 -14.48 -2.23 -7.02
C HIS A 21 -13.27 -2.45 -7.93
N PRO A 22 -12.23 -1.60 -7.84
CA PRO A 22 -10.98 -1.82 -8.54
C PRO A 22 -10.38 -3.19 -8.18
N GLU A 23 -9.80 -3.89 -9.14
CA GLU A 23 -9.10 -5.15 -8.87
C GLU A 23 -7.89 -4.97 -7.97
N SER A 24 -7.17 -3.84 -8.11
CA SER A 24 -6.00 -3.50 -7.33
C SER A 24 -6.01 -2.03 -6.92
N VAL A 25 -5.71 -1.79 -5.66
CA VAL A 25 -5.62 -0.46 -5.04
C VAL A 25 -4.20 -0.27 -4.52
N PRO A 26 -3.31 0.36 -5.30
CA PRO A 26 -1.97 0.69 -4.82
C PRO A 26 -2.04 1.87 -3.85
N ILE A 27 -1.45 1.71 -2.67
CA ILE A 27 -1.31 2.75 -1.67
C ILE A 27 0.15 3.18 -1.63
N ASN A 28 0.38 4.45 -1.95
CA ASN A 28 1.71 5.04 -2.05
C ASN A 28 1.92 6.03 -0.91
N ALA A 29 3.06 5.94 -0.23
CA ALA A 29 3.58 7.06 0.53
C ALA A 29 4.31 8.01 -0.42
N LEU A 30 4.09 9.31 -0.24
CA LEU A 30 4.74 10.31 -1.06
C LEU A 30 6.26 10.29 -0.82
N VAL A 31 7.00 10.10 -1.89
CA VAL A 31 8.46 10.23 -1.90
C VAL A 31 8.81 11.59 -2.51
N PRO A 32 9.36 12.53 -1.74
CA PRO A 32 9.81 13.80 -2.28
C PRO A 32 10.99 13.57 -3.24
N ILE A 33 10.85 14.01 -4.48
CA ILE A 33 11.90 13.91 -5.49
C ILE A 33 12.54 15.28 -5.65
N GLU A 34 13.84 15.34 -5.47
CA GLU A 34 14.64 16.56 -5.65
C GLU A 34 14.52 17.12 -7.06
N GLY A 35 14.46 18.45 -7.18
CA GLY A 35 14.28 19.13 -8.46
C GLY A 35 12.84 19.18 -8.98
N THR A 36 11.87 18.64 -8.23
CA THR A 36 10.45 18.85 -8.51
C THR A 36 9.89 19.94 -7.58
N VAL A 37 8.96 20.74 -8.08
CA VAL A 37 8.32 21.81 -7.28
C VAL A 37 7.76 21.27 -5.96
N LEU A 38 7.12 20.12 -5.98
CA LEU A 38 6.56 19.51 -4.79
C LEU A 38 7.66 18.94 -3.88
N GLY A 39 8.67 18.28 -4.45
CA GLY A 39 9.78 17.73 -3.68
C GLY A 39 10.55 18.81 -2.94
N ASP A 40 10.81 19.93 -3.61
CA ASP A 40 11.54 21.07 -3.03
C ASP A 40 10.71 21.77 -1.95
N LEU A 41 9.40 21.94 -2.15
CA LEU A 41 8.48 22.45 -1.10
C LEU A 41 8.39 21.54 0.14
N LEU A 42 8.58 20.23 -0.03
CA LEU A 42 8.45 19.26 1.07
C LEU A 42 9.75 19.02 1.83
N LYS A 43 10.91 19.44 1.30
CA LYS A 43 12.19 19.31 1.98
C LYS A 43 12.20 19.97 3.37
N ASP A 44 11.57 21.15 3.45
CA ASP A 44 11.57 21.99 4.65
C ASP A 44 10.32 21.80 5.54
N VAL A 45 9.43 20.87 5.18
CA VAL A 45 8.18 20.62 5.91
C VAL A 45 8.09 19.15 6.32
N PRO A 46 8.75 18.73 7.42
CA PRO A 46 8.68 17.34 7.91
C PRO A 46 7.26 16.85 8.19
N SER A 47 6.36 17.76 8.61
CA SER A 47 4.94 17.48 8.83
C SER A 47 4.14 17.19 7.55
N ALA A 48 4.79 17.33 6.40
CA ALA A 48 4.20 16.99 5.11
C ALA A 48 4.19 15.48 4.82
N ARG A 49 4.98 14.70 5.54
CA ARG A 49 4.95 13.24 5.44
C ARG A 49 3.73 12.72 6.21
N ILE A 50 3.09 11.73 5.63
CA ILE A 50 2.05 10.99 6.34
C ILE A 50 2.68 10.28 7.54
N ASP A 51 2.02 10.37 8.69
CA ASP A 51 2.38 9.58 9.86
C ASP A 51 2.15 8.08 9.58
N ASP A 52 3.02 7.24 10.14
CA ASP A 52 3.00 5.78 9.91
C ASP A 52 1.65 5.15 10.31
N ILE A 53 1.08 5.60 11.43
CA ILE A 53 -0.22 5.10 11.89
C ILE A 53 -1.36 5.55 10.97
N GLU A 54 -1.30 6.78 10.48
CA GLU A 54 -2.27 7.26 9.47
C GLU A 54 -2.14 6.50 8.15
N PHE A 55 -0.94 6.09 7.78
CA PHE A 55 -0.73 5.24 6.61
C PHE A 55 -1.35 3.85 6.82
N VAL A 56 -1.08 3.21 7.96
CA VAL A 56 -1.68 1.91 8.34
C VAL A 56 -3.21 2.01 8.39
N ARG A 57 -3.78 3.08 8.94
CA ARG A 57 -5.23 3.32 8.92
C ARG A 57 -5.78 3.41 7.50
N THR A 58 -5.05 4.07 6.60
CA THR A 58 -5.45 4.16 5.18
C THR A 58 -5.54 2.77 4.55
N VAL A 59 -4.56 1.91 4.81
CA VAL A 59 -4.57 0.49 4.38
C VAL A 59 -5.76 -0.26 4.97
N ALA A 60 -6.01 -0.12 6.28
CA ALA A 60 -7.11 -0.78 6.96
C ALA A 60 -8.47 -0.37 6.39
N VAL A 61 -8.69 0.92 6.20
CA VAL A 61 -9.94 1.44 5.62
C VAL A 61 -10.11 0.95 4.19
N ALA A 62 -9.05 0.98 3.36
CA ALA A 62 -9.10 0.45 2.01
C ALA A 62 -9.54 -1.02 1.99
N ARG A 63 -9.00 -1.85 2.91
CA ARG A 63 -9.38 -3.27 3.03
C ARG A 63 -10.83 -3.45 3.47
N ILE A 64 -11.30 -2.65 4.43
CA ILE A 64 -12.68 -2.76 4.94
C ILE A 64 -13.69 -2.39 3.86
N VAL A 65 -13.48 -1.28 3.15
CA VAL A 65 -14.45 -0.78 2.16
C VAL A 65 -14.34 -1.46 0.80
N MET A 66 -13.23 -2.13 0.50
CA MET A 66 -13.00 -2.89 -0.74
C MET A 66 -12.43 -4.29 -0.41
N PRO A 67 -13.22 -5.17 0.20
CA PRO A 67 -12.73 -6.43 0.79
C PRO A 67 -12.13 -7.41 -0.22
N LEU A 68 -12.54 -7.35 -1.47
CA LEU A 68 -12.05 -8.25 -2.53
C LEU A 68 -10.90 -7.67 -3.36
N SER A 69 -10.61 -6.38 -3.21
CA SER A 69 -9.53 -5.72 -3.94
C SER A 69 -8.15 -6.16 -3.45
N ILE A 70 -7.18 -6.17 -4.34
CA ILE A 70 -5.77 -6.31 -3.97
C ILE A 70 -5.30 -4.97 -3.41
N VAL A 71 -5.09 -4.89 -2.09
CA VAL A 71 -4.50 -3.72 -1.44
C VAL A 71 -2.98 -3.86 -1.48
N ARG A 72 -2.33 -2.99 -2.26
CA ARG A 72 -0.91 -3.10 -2.54
C ARG A 72 -0.11 -1.99 -1.87
N LEU A 73 0.95 -2.36 -1.14
CA LEU A 73 1.98 -1.41 -0.73
C LEU A 73 2.89 -1.15 -1.93
N SER A 74 3.06 0.11 -2.29
CA SER A 74 3.79 0.51 -3.47
C SER A 74 4.88 1.55 -3.13
N ALA A 75 4.96 2.70 -3.81
CA ALA A 75 6.02 3.67 -3.60
C ALA A 75 6.13 4.17 -2.14
N GLY A 76 7.35 4.48 -1.72
CA GLY A 76 7.67 4.97 -0.38
C GLY A 76 7.86 3.88 0.68
N ARG A 77 7.66 2.61 0.34
CA ARG A 77 7.83 1.48 1.24
C ARG A 77 9.27 1.34 1.77
N GLU A 78 10.25 1.66 0.94
CA GLU A 78 11.67 1.62 1.30
C GLU A 78 12.02 2.52 2.51
N SER A 79 11.30 3.63 2.66
CA SER A 79 11.50 4.55 3.78
C SER A 79 10.72 4.19 5.04
N MET A 80 9.91 3.15 5.01
CA MET A 80 9.12 2.68 6.16
C MET A 80 9.93 1.69 7.01
N SER A 81 9.72 1.75 8.33
CA SER A 81 10.25 0.73 9.23
C SER A 81 9.65 -0.65 8.93
N GLU A 82 10.38 -1.73 9.28
CA GLU A 82 9.84 -3.09 9.21
C GLU A 82 8.52 -3.21 10.00
N SER A 83 8.43 -2.56 11.16
CA SER A 83 7.24 -2.57 12.01
C SER A 83 6.04 -1.93 11.31
N THR A 84 6.24 -0.81 10.63
CA THR A 84 5.18 -0.15 9.85
C THR A 84 4.70 -1.02 8.71
N GLN A 85 5.62 -1.65 7.98
CA GLN A 85 5.28 -2.59 6.92
C GLN A 85 4.51 -3.80 7.45
N ALA A 86 4.97 -4.38 8.56
CA ALA A 86 4.28 -5.49 9.24
C ALA A 86 2.84 -5.10 9.63
N LEU A 87 2.65 -3.93 10.24
CA LEU A 87 1.33 -3.41 10.58
C LEU A 87 0.43 -3.23 9.34
N CYS A 88 0.99 -2.79 8.21
CA CYS A 88 0.23 -2.70 6.97
C CYS A 88 -0.28 -4.06 6.48
N PHE A 89 0.53 -5.13 6.57
CA PHE A 89 0.08 -6.49 6.23
C PHE A 89 -1.01 -6.96 7.20
N LEU A 90 -0.85 -6.76 8.51
CA LEU A 90 -1.87 -7.08 9.51
C LEU A 90 -3.15 -6.27 9.31
N ALA A 91 -3.04 -5.02 8.85
CA ALA A 91 -4.18 -4.16 8.55
C ALA A 91 -4.90 -4.53 7.23
N GLY A 92 -4.34 -5.46 6.44
CA GLY A 92 -5.01 -5.99 5.25
C GLY A 92 -4.34 -5.71 3.91
N ALA A 93 -3.12 -5.15 3.88
CA ALA A 93 -2.33 -5.17 2.66
C ALA A 93 -2.01 -6.64 2.32
N ASN A 94 -2.19 -7.03 1.06
CA ASN A 94 -1.96 -8.40 0.59
C ASN A 94 -1.15 -8.47 -0.71
N SER A 95 -0.49 -7.39 -1.06
CA SER A 95 0.39 -7.32 -2.22
C SER A 95 1.47 -6.27 -2.00
N ILE A 96 2.63 -6.52 -2.56
CA ILE A 96 3.71 -5.56 -2.71
C ILE A 96 4.12 -5.49 -4.17
N PHE A 97 4.83 -4.43 -4.51
CA PHE A 97 5.57 -4.40 -5.77
C PHE A 97 6.95 -5.05 -5.53
N THR A 98 7.29 -6.05 -6.32
CA THR A 98 8.60 -6.72 -6.30
C THR A 98 9.47 -6.19 -7.45
N GLY A 99 10.77 -6.13 -7.24
CA GLY A 99 11.75 -5.63 -8.20
C GLY A 99 12.56 -4.47 -7.62
N ASP A 100 13.70 -4.18 -8.24
CA ASP A 100 14.68 -3.22 -7.71
C ASP A 100 14.22 -1.76 -7.83
N ARG A 101 13.31 -1.46 -8.74
CA ARG A 101 12.82 -0.10 -9.02
C ARG A 101 11.33 -0.05 -9.30
N LEU A 102 10.71 0.97 -8.73
CA LEU A 102 9.38 1.46 -9.07
C LEU A 102 9.54 2.71 -9.94
N LEU A 103 9.46 2.59 -11.27
CA LEU A 103 9.62 3.69 -12.22
C LEU A 103 10.86 4.55 -11.90
N THR A 104 10.72 5.58 -11.07
CA THR A 104 11.76 6.56 -10.73
C THR A 104 12.31 6.43 -9.31
N THR A 105 11.72 5.58 -8.46
CA THR A 105 12.13 5.39 -7.06
C THR A 105 12.70 3.99 -6.83
N GLY A 106 13.63 3.87 -5.89
CA GLY A 106 14.10 2.58 -5.40
C GLY A 106 12.96 1.77 -4.75
N ASN A 107 13.15 0.49 -4.65
CA ASN A 107 12.28 -0.42 -3.91
C ASN A 107 13.14 -1.25 -2.95
N ALA A 108 12.56 -1.75 -1.87
CA ALA A 108 13.23 -2.72 -1.03
C ALA A 108 13.56 -3.96 -1.88
N GLY A 109 14.81 -4.38 -1.92
CA GLY A 109 15.22 -5.53 -2.75
C GLY A 109 14.49 -6.83 -2.38
N GLU A 110 14.50 -7.80 -3.27
CA GLU A 110 13.83 -9.09 -3.07
C GLU A 110 14.28 -9.81 -1.78
N ASP A 111 15.55 -9.68 -1.41
CA ASP A 111 16.09 -10.28 -0.18
C ASP A 111 15.50 -9.66 1.09
N ALA A 112 15.29 -8.34 1.11
CA ALA A 112 14.68 -7.65 2.24
C ALA A 112 13.20 -8.04 2.39
N ASP A 113 12.49 -8.20 1.30
CA ASP A 113 11.10 -8.65 1.30
C ASP A 113 10.98 -10.10 1.76
N ALA A 114 11.87 -10.97 1.28
CA ALA A 114 11.90 -12.37 1.73
C ALA A 114 12.19 -12.49 3.23
N ALA A 115 13.13 -11.68 3.75
CA ALA A 115 13.45 -11.65 5.17
C ALA A 115 12.26 -11.15 6.01
N LEU A 116 11.57 -10.10 5.56
CA LEU A 116 10.40 -9.58 6.25
C LEU A 116 9.26 -10.61 6.26
N PHE A 117 8.98 -11.25 5.12
CA PHE A 117 7.94 -12.29 5.04
C PHE A 117 8.25 -13.48 5.93
N ALA A 118 9.50 -13.94 5.97
CA ALA A 118 9.92 -15.01 6.87
C ALA A 118 9.67 -14.66 8.35
N LYS A 119 10.00 -13.43 8.78
CA LYS A 119 9.70 -12.93 10.13
C LYS A 119 8.21 -12.91 10.46
N LEU A 120 7.37 -12.61 9.46
CA LEU A 120 5.91 -12.52 9.60
C LEU A 120 5.20 -13.87 9.41
N GLY A 121 5.91 -14.93 9.05
CA GLY A 121 5.30 -16.21 8.69
C GLY A 121 4.45 -16.15 7.42
N LEU A 122 4.73 -15.20 6.52
CA LEU A 122 4.03 -15.02 5.26
C LEU A 122 4.75 -15.74 4.13
N THR A 123 3.99 -16.24 3.17
CA THR A 123 4.51 -16.81 1.93
C THR A 123 4.00 -16.01 0.75
N ALA A 124 4.90 -15.59 -0.13
CA ALA A 124 4.50 -14.91 -1.37
C ALA A 124 3.81 -15.90 -2.31
N LEU A 125 2.60 -15.59 -2.74
CA LEU A 125 1.91 -16.35 -3.80
C LEU A 125 2.54 -16.03 -5.16
N ARG A 126 2.91 -17.06 -5.90
CA ARG A 126 3.37 -16.92 -7.29
C ARG A 126 2.18 -16.55 -8.19
N HIS A 127 2.47 -15.84 -9.28
CA HIS A 127 1.43 -15.39 -10.22
C HIS A 127 0.59 -16.56 -10.78
N GLU A 128 1.20 -17.70 -11.01
CA GLU A 128 0.54 -18.91 -11.51
C GLU A 128 -0.47 -19.51 -10.52
N GLU A 129 -0.22 -19.37 -9.22
CA GLU A 129 -1.11 -19.86 -8.15
C GLU A 129 -2.38 -18.99 -8.01
N ARG A 130 -2.32 -17.71 -8.41
CA ARG A 130 -3.47 -16.80 -8.39
C ARG A 130 -4.57 -17.17 -9.38
N VAL A 131 -4.20 -17.73 -10.52
CA VAL A 131 -5.16 -18.10 -11.58
C VAL A 131 -6.03 -19.27 -11.15
N HIS A 132 -5.56 -20.07 -10.19
CA HIS A 132 -6.24 -21.28 -9.70
C HIS A 132 -6.90 -21.09 -8.33
N ALA A 133 -6.68 -19.98 -7.65
CA ALA A 133 -7.41 -19.67 -6.42
C ALA A 133 -8.84 -19.29 -6.77
N ALA A 134 -9.78 -20.19 -6.48
CA ALA A 134 -11.19 -19.91 -6.64
C ALA A 134 -11.58 -18.63 -5.89
N PRO A 135 -12.48 -17.80 -6.44
CA PRO A 135 -12.97 -16.63 -5.74
C PRO A 135 -13.62 -17.10 -4.41
N VAL A 136 -13.23 -16.44 -3.33
CA VAL A 136 -13.88 -16.66 -2.03
C VAL A 136 -15.36 -16.34 -2.22
N GLN A 137 -16.21 -17.37 -2.21
CA GLN A 137 -17.65 -17.16 -2.20
C GLN A 137 -18.00 -16.60 -0.83
N VAL A 138 -18.32 -15.31 -0.78
CA VAL A 138 -18.98 -14.71 0.38
C VAL A 138 -20.41 -15.25 0.33
N ALA A 139 -20.75 -16.12 1.26
CA ALA A 139 -22.15 -16.54 1.44
C ALA A 139 -22.97 -15.29 1.76
N ALA A 140 -23.91 -14.96 0.90
CA ALA A 140 -24.94 -13.97 1.20
C ALA A 140 -25.96 -14.66 2.11
N GLU A 141 -25.98 -14.28 3.39
CA GLU A 141 -27.13 -14.44 4.28
C GLU A 141 -27.97 -13.18 4.27
#